data_5bec0f2a19b97c88df60b1c5e520f7b2
#
_entry.id   5bec0f2a19b97c88df60b1c5e520f7b2
#
_cell.length_a   1.000
_cell.length_b   1.000
_cell.length_c   1.000
_cell.angle_alpha   90.00
_cell.angle_beta   90.00
_cell.angle_gamma   90.00
#
_symmetry.space_group_name_H-M   'P 1'
#
loop_
_entity.id
_entity.type
_entity.pdbx_description
1 polymer ?
#
loop_
_entity_poly.entity_id
_entity_poly.type
_entity_poly.pdbx_seq_one_letter_code
_entity_poly.pdbx_strand_id
1 'polypeptide(L)'
;MDAAVAAAREKLKNITPLKRDCGRVCGAACCRSLEGEETGMLLFPGEAEAYAGREGWKIRHTARGDMVVCPGRCDREERPLSCRLFPLLPLIGEDGRIRVVTDLRARAVCPLARQGKSALDPAFTDAVREAGELLAQSEEQALFLDVLEEEQAEIAELLKQFRIQN
;
A
#
# COMPACT_ATOMS: atom_id res chain seq x y z
N MET A 1 2.34 14.85 10.13
CA MET A 1 2.82 13.86 9.11
C MET A 1 4.32 13.80 9.18
N ASP A 2 4.90 12.61 9.27
CA ASP A 2 6.35 12.36 9.27
C ASP A 2 7.03 12.86 7.99
N ALA A 3 8.29 13.32 8.07
CA ALA A 3 9.02 13.92 6.94
C ALA A 3 9.36 12.88 5.85
N ALA A 4 9.69 11.63 6.24
CA ALA A 4 9.97 10.55 5.29
C ALA A 4 8.70 10.14 4.53
N VAL A 5 7.56 10.07 5.24
CA VAL A 5 6.25 9.81 4.62
C VAL A 5 5.87 10.92 3.64
N ALA A 6 6.08 12.19 4.00
CA ALA A 6 5.81 13.33 3.12
C ALA A 6 6.67 13.27 1.84
N ALA A 7 7.97 12.98 1.98
CA ALA A 7 8.88 12.82 0.86
C ALA A 7 8.51 11.64 -0.05
N ALA A 8 8.15 10.48 0.53
CA ALA A 8 7.70 9.31 -0.22
C ALA A 8 6.38 9.59 -0.98
N ARG A 9 5.46 10.33 -0.37
CA ARG A 9 4.20 10.76 -1.04
C ARG A 9 4.46 11.69 -2.21
N GLU A 10 5.41 12.62 -2.08
CA GLU A 10 5.78 13.53 -3.18
C GLU A 10 6.43 12.76 -4.33
N LYS A 11 7.29 11.77 -4.05
CA LYS A 11 7.88 10.89 -5.06
C LYS A 11 6.83 10.17 -5.91
N LEU A 12 5.72 9.77 -5.30
CA LEU A 12 4.63 9.03 -5.96
C LEU A 12 3.48 9.92 -6.44
N LYS A 13 3.60 11.25 -6.34
CA LYS A 13 2.51 12.19 -6.63
C LYS A 13 1.91 12.02 -8.03
N ASN A 14 2.76 11.93 -9.04
CA ASN A 14 2.37 11.87 -10.45
C ASN A 14 2.66 10.52 -11.12
N ILE A 15 3.10 9.53 -10.36
CA ILE A 15 3.47 8.21 -10.87
C ILE A 15 2.41 7.19 -10.43
N THR A 16 1.93 6.38 -11.38
CA THR A 16 0.91 5.34 -11.14
C THR A 16 1.38 4.00 -11.69
N PRO A 17 0.74 2.88 -11.25
CA PRO A 17 1.03 1.54 -11.77
C PRO A 17 1.04 1.42 -13.30
N LEU A 18 0.37 2.32 -14.01
CA LEU A 18 0.38 2.41 -15.48
C LEU A 18 0.75 3.84 -15.88
N LYS A 19 1.12 4.07 -17.17
CA LYS A 19 1.33 5.42 -17.72
C LYS A 19 0.09 6.32 -17.70
N ARG A 20 -1.04 5.78 -17.31
CA ARG A 20 -2.34 6.45 -17.10
C ARG A 20 -2.95 6.02 -15.79
N ASP A 21 -3.93 6.75 -15.31
CA ASP A 21 -4.63 6.39 -14.07
C ASP A 21 -5.18 4.95 -14.15
N CYS A 22 -4.59 4.05 -13.36
CA CYS A 22 -4.96 2.64 -13.34
C CYS A 22 -6.41 2.44 -12.87
N GLY A 23 -6.94 3.32 -12.04
CA GLY A 23 -8.32 3.29 -11.58
C GLY A 23 -9.33 3.40 -12.72
N ARG A 24 -9.01 4.15 -13.78
CA ARG A 24 -9.85 4.21 -14.98
C ARG A 24 -9.87 2.91 -15.77
N VAL A 25 -8.82 2.11 -15.66
CA VAL A 25 -8.72 0.83 -16.39
C VAL A 25 -9.50 -0.27 -15.71
N CYS A 26 -9.43 -0.36 -14.38
CA CYS A 26 -10.09 -1.43 -13.60
C CYS A 26 -11.36 -0.95 -12.86
N GLY A 27 -11.81 0.28 -13.09
CA GLY A 27 -12.94 0.88 -12.37
C GLY A 27 -12.67 1.03 -10.88
N ALA A 28 -11.43 1.34 -10.49
CA ALA A 28 -10.99 1.53 -9.11
C ALA A 28 -11.30 0.31 -8.21
N ALA A 29 -11.07 -0.90 -8.70
CA ALA A 29 -11.41 -2.15 -8.02
C ALA A 29 -10.85 -2.22 -6.58
N CYS A 30 -9.64 -1.69 -6.34
CA CYS A 30 -9.02 -1.64 -5.01
C CYS A 30 -9.70 -0.68 -4.01
N CYS A 31 -10.57 0.22 -4.51
CA CYS A 31 -11.31 1.17 -3.68
C CYS A 31 -12.76 0.70 -3.41
N ARG A 32 -13.16 -0.46 -3.91
CA ARG A 32 -14.50 -0.99 -3.69
C ARG A 32 -14.51 -1.84 -2.44
N SER A 33 -15.44 -1.56 -1.54
CA SER A 33 -15.75 -2.45 -0.43
C SER A 33 -16.37 -3.74 -0.97
N LEU A 34 -15.99 -4.87 -0.42
CA LEU A 34 -16.73 -6.11 -0.57
C LEU A 34 -18.05 -5.96 0.20
N GLU A 35 -19.15 -6.53 -0.31
CA GLU A 35 -20.45 -6.43 0.35
C GLU A 35 -20.36 -6.91 1.82
N GLY A 36 -20.73 -6.01 2.74
CA GLY A 36 -20.74 -6.27 4.18
C GLY A 36 -19.40 -6.07 4.90
N GLU A 37 -18.32 -5.73 4.19
CA GLU A 37 -17.01 -5.46 4.81
C GLU A 37 -16.57 -4.01 4.59
N GLU A 38 -16.17 -3.35 5.67
CA GLU A 38 -15.45 -2.08 5.55
C GLU A 38 -13.98 -2.38 5.21
N THR A 39 -13.62 -2.15 3.96
CA THR A 39 -12.23 -2.26 3.52
C THR A 39 -11.48 -0.97 3.83
N GLY A 40 -10.29 -1.11 4.39
CA GLY A 40 -9.41 0.01 4.72
C GLY A 40 -7.99 -0.26 4.27
N MET A 41 -7.13 0.74 4.49
CA MET A 41 -5.71 0.64 4.21
C MET A 41 -4.92 1.06 5.45
N LEU A 42 -3.90 0.29 5.82
CA LEU A 42 -2.97 0.68 6.88
C LEU A 42 -2.28 1.99 6.50
N LEU A 43 -2.21 2.88 7.46
CA LEU A 43 -1.52 4.16 7.35
C LEU A 43 -0.09 4.02 7.81
N PHE A 44 0.82 4.68 7.14
CA PHE A 44 2.15 4.88 7.67
C PHE A 44 2.10 5.75 8.94
N PRO A 45 2.96 5.51 9.94
CA PRO A 45 3.00 6.31 11.15
C PRO A 45 3.03 7.81 10.85
N GLY A 46 2.20 8.58 11.57
CA GLY A 46 2.04 10.01 11.38
C GLY A 46 1.10 10.45 10.26
N GLU A 47 0.46 9.53 9.52
CA GLU A 47 -0.56 9.89 8.52
C GLU A 47 -1.96 10.07 9.10
N ALA A 48 -2.31 9.41 10.20
CA ALA A 48 -3.68 9.35 10.72
C ALA A 48 -4.31 10.72 10.97
N GLU A 49 -3.54 11.68 11.48
CA GLU A 49 -3.99 13.04 11.75
C GLU A 49 -4.52 13.75 10.49
N ALA A 50 -3.96 13.43 9.31
CA ALA A 50 -4.40 14.03 8.05
C ALA A 50 -5.80 13.59 7.62
N TYR A 51 -6.31 12.51 8.19
CA TYR A 51 -7.62 11.93 7.85
C TYR A 51 -8.63 12.00 8.99
N ALA A 52 -8.17 12.27 10.22
CA ALA A 52 -9.03 12.39 11.38
C ALA A 52 -10.05 13.55 11.22
N GLY A 53 -11.31 13.27 11.52
CA GLY A 53 -12.39 14.27 11.46
C GLY A 53 -12.86 14.64 10.04
N ARG A 54 -12.32 14.04 8.98
CA ARG A 54 -12.81 14.26 7.62
C ARG A 54 -14.13 13.52 7.39
N GLU A 55 -15.08 14.20 6.75
CA GLU A 55 -16.36 13.59 6.40
C GLU A 55 -16.17 12.38 5.48
N GLY A 56 -16.80 11.26 5.84
CA GLY A 56 -16.70 9.99 5.10
C GLY A 56 -15.40 9.21 5.32
N TRP A 57 -14.45 9.71 6.12
CA TRP A 57 -13.22 9.01 6.49
C TRP A 57 -13.30 8.54 7.96
N LYS A 58 -12.88 7.31 8.21
CA LYS A 58 -12.82 6.75 9.57
C LYS A 58 -11.43 6.22 9.84
N ILE A 59 -10.87 6.53 11.00
CA ILE A 59 -9.64 5.92 11.50
C ILE A 59 -10.01 4.78 12.44
N ARG A 60 -9.37 3.64 12.26
CA ARG A 60 -9.46 2.47 13.14
C ARG A 60 -8.08 2.13 13.66
N HIS A 61 -7.98 1.96 14.95
CA HIS A 61 -6.77 1.46 15.59
C HIS A 61 -6.77 -0.07 15.53
N THR A 62 -5.71 -0.65 15.02
CA THR A 62 -5.50 -2.09 14.90
C THR A 62 -4.22 -2.49 15.62
N ALA A 63 -4.01 -3.79 15.84
CA ALA A 63 -2.78 -4.29 16.43
C ALA A 63 -1.53 -4.00 15.55
N ARG A 64 -1.73 -3.73 14.24
CA ARG A 64 -0.65 -3.41 13.28
C ARG A 64 -0.48 -1.92 13.01
N GLY A 65 -1.27 -1.07 13.63
CA GLY A 65 -1.24 0.38 13.44
C GLY A 65 -2.60 0.95 13.03
N ASP A 66 -2.60 2.19 12.65
CA ASP A 66 -3.81 2.89 12.23
C ASP A 66 -4.23 2.46 10.83
N MET A 67 -5.51 2.25 10.64
CA MET A 67 -6.12 1.94 9.36
C MET A 67 -7.13 3.03 8.99
N VAL A 68 -7.09 3.50 7.76
CA VAL A 68 -8.11 4.40 7.24
C VAL A 68 -9.12 3.66 6.40
N VAL A 69 -10.40 3.88 6.69
CA VAL A 69 -11.54 3.51 5.84
C VAL A 69 -12.00 4.78 5.14
N CYS A 70 -11.93 4.81 3.81
CA CYS A 70 -12.32 5.96 3.01
C CYS A 70 -13.68 5.74 2.32
N PRO A 71 -14.30 6.80 1.76
CA PRO A 71 -15.61 6.68 1.09
C PRO A 71 -15.58 5.94 -0.26
N GLY A 72 -14.49 5.24 -0.58
CA GLY A 72 -14.34 4.49 -1.84
C GLY A 72 -13.94 5.34 -3.05
N ARG A 73 -13.86 6.64 -2.89
CA ARG A 73 -13.33 7.61 -3.87
C ARG A 73 -12.60 8.71 -3.13
N CYS A 74 -11.42 9.04 -3.59
CA CYS A 74 -10.66 10.17 -3.09
C CYS A 74 -9.84 10.78 -4.22
N ASP A 75 -9.54 12.05 -4.11
CA ASP A 75 -8.61 12.71 -4.98
C ASP A 75 -7.21 12.12 -4.79
N ARG A 76 -6.44 12.07 -5.87
CA ARG A 76 -5.11 11.47 -5.84
C ARG A 76 -4.20 12.11 -4.81
N GLU A 77 -4.30 13.41 -4.61
CA GLU A 77 -3.50 14.16 -3.64
C GLU A 77 -3.84 13.80 -2.19
N GLU A 78 -5.05 13.33 -1.96
CA GLU A 78 -5.53 12.92 -0.64
C GLU A 78 -5.21 11.46 -0.30
N ARG A 79 -4.81 10.65 -1.30
CA ARG A 79 -4.55 9.22 -1.09
C ARG A 79 -3.46 9.00 -0.04
N PRO A 80 -3.68 8.09 0.93
CA PRO A 80 -2.64 7.62 1.83
C PRO A 80 -1.44 7.06 1.06
N LEU A 81 -0.27 7.05 1.68
CA LEU A 81 0.93 6.52 1.06
C LEU A 81 0.75 5.05 0.65
N SER A 82 0.15 4.22 1.50
CA SER A 82 -0.15 2.83 1.17
C SER A 82 -0.97 2.67 -0.10
N CYS A 83 -1.96 3.56 -0.33
CA CYS A 83 -2.75 3.56 -1.58
C CYS A 83 -1.94 4.02 -2.80
N ARG A 84 -0.91 4.86 -2.60
CA ARG A 84 -0.02 5.32 -3.69
C ARG A 84 0.98 4.24 -4.07
N LEU A 85 1.45 3.45 -3.10
CA LEU A 85 2.35 2.30 -3.30
C LEU A 85 1.63 1.13 -3.97
N PHE A 86 0.33 0.96 -3.68
CA PHE A 86 -0.44 -0.20 -4.14
C PHE A 86 -0.49 -0.32 -5.68
N PRO A 87 -0.27 -1.51 -6.25
CA PRO A 87 -0.27 -2.85 -5.67
C PRO A 87 1.10 -3.39 -5.25
N LEU A 88 2.08 -2.52 -5.03
CA LEU A 88 3.42 -2.88 -4.59
C LEU A 88 3.66 -2.48 -3.14
N LEU A 89 4.64 -3.13 -2.51
CA LEU A 89 5.21 -2.77 -1.22
C LEU A 89 6.73 -2.67 -1.33
N PRO A 90 7.36 -1.63 -0.77
CA PRO A 90 8.78 -1.63 -0.47
C PRO A 90 9.00 -2.37 0.85
N LEU A 91 9.90 -3.32 0.88
CA LEU A 91 10.32 -4.04 2.09
C LEU A 91 11.83 -3.94 2.25
N ILE A 92 12.33 -3.98 3.47
CA ILE A 92 13.77 -3.97 3.77
C ILE A 92 14.28 -5.41 3.66
N GLY A 93 15.20 -5.66 2.75
CA GLY A 93 15.83 -6.97 2.61
C GLY A 93 16.87 -7.26 3.70
N GLU A 94 17.28 -8.50 3.84
CA GLU A 94 18.33 -8.92 4.79
C GLU A 94 19.66 -8.18 4.59
N ASP A 95 19.92 -7.71 3.37
CA ASP A 95 21.09 -6.90 3.01
C ASP A 95 20.90 -5.38 3.27
N GLY A 96 19.78 -4.99 3.89
CA GLY A 96 19.42 -3.60 4.16
C GLY A 96 18.92 -2.82 2.93
N ARG A 97 18.82 -3.47 1.77
CA ARG A 97 18.34 -2.81 0.54
C ARG A 97 16.83 -2.95 0.39
N ILE A 98 16.22 -1.97 -0.26
CA ILE A 98 14.79 -2.03 -0.53
C ILE A 98 14.48 -3.04 -1.64
N ARG A 99 13.66 -4.02 -1.30
CA ARG A 99 13.03 -4.96 -2.22
C ARG A 99 11.61 -4.47 -2.52
N VAL A 100 11.26 -4.35 -3.79
CA VAL A 100 9.87 -4.06 -4.18
C VAL A 100 9.17 -5.38 -4.49
N VAL A 101 8.11 -5.66 -3.77
CA VAL A 101 7.30 -6.88 -3.92
C VAL A 101 5.87 -6.53 -4.31
N THR A 102 5.15 -7.51 -4.88
CA THR A 102 3.70 -7.38 -5.04
C THR A 102 3.04 -7.61 -3.68
N ASP A 103 2.21 -6.68 -3.24
CA ASP A 103 1.40 -6.86 -2.06
C ASP A 103 0.45 -8.06 -2.25
N LEU A 104 0.53 -9.05 -1.38
CA LEU A 104 -0.29 -10.26 -1.50
C LEU A 104 -1.79 -9.96 -1.35
N ARG A 105 -2.17 -8.93 -0.60
CA ARG A 105 -3.55 -8.44 -0.48
C ARG A 105 -4.07 -7.96 -1.83
N ALA A 106 -3.19 -7.42 -2.66
CA ALA A 106 -3.55 -6.89 -3.98
C ALA A 106 -4.05 -7.97 -4.93
N ARG A 107 -3.64 -9.22 -4.76
CA ARG A 107 -4.09 -10.32 -5.65
C ARG A 107 -5.59 -10.53 -5.63
N ALA A 108 -6.24 -10.24 -4.51
CA ALA A 108 -7.70 -10.38 -4.40
C ALA A 108 -8.45 -9.31 -5.20
N VAL A 109 -7.95 -8.08 -5.24
CA VAL A 109 -8.70 -6.91 -5.72
C VAL A 109 -8.10 -6.23 -6.96
N CYS A 110 -6.78 -6.36 -7.20
CA CYS A 110 -6.10 -5.65 -8.27
C CYS A 110 -5.82 -6.57 -9.48
N PRO A 111 -6.43 -6.32 -10.65
CA PRO A 111 -6.14 -7.10 -11.84
C PRO A 111 -4.67 -7.06 -12.29
N LEU A 112 -3.98 -5.94 -12.07
CA LEU A 112 -2.55 -5.78 -12.41
C LEU A 112 -1.66 -6.64 -11.52
N ALA A 113 -1.98 -6.76 -10.22
CA ALA A 113 -1.22 -7.61 -9.30
C ALA A 113 -1.24 -9.09 -9.71
N ARG A 114 -2.33 -9.54 -10.33
CA ARG A 114 -2.46 -10.92 -10.85
C ARG A 114 -1.58 -11.19 -12.06
N GLN A 115 -1.24 -10.16 -12.83
CA GLN A 115 -0.39 -10.26 -14.01
C GLN A 115 1.10 -10.18 -13.66
N GLY A 116 1.43 -9.80 -12.42
CA GLY A 116 2.81 -9.64 -11.95
C GLY A 116 3.42 -8.26 -12.23
N LYS A 117 4.62 -8.05 -11.72
CA LYS A 117 5.31 -6.75 -11.81
C LYS A 117 5.60 -6.29 -13.24
N SER A 118 5.77 -7.22 -14.18
CA SER A 118 6.02 -6.90 -15.59
C SER A 118 4.84 -6.21 -16.30
N ALA A 119 3.65 -6.28 -15.71
CA ALA A 119 2.46 -5.56 -16.20
C ALA A 119 2.39 -4.10 -15.71
N LEU A 120 3.29 -3.70 -14.82
CA LEU A 120 3.35 -2.36 -14.26
C LEU A 120 4.36 -1.50 -15.01
N ASP A 121 4.16 -0.18 -14.98
CA ASP A 121 5.16 0.76 -15.51
C ASP A 121 6.46 0.61 -14.69
N PRO A 122 7.62 0.37 -15.34
CA PRO A 122 8.91 0.32 -14.65
C PRO A 122 9.19 1.56 -13.80
N ALA A 123 8.81 2.75 -14.27
CA ALA A 123 8.98 4.00 -13.52
C ALA A 123 8.19 3.99 -12.21
N PHE A 124 7.05 3.31 -12.16
CA PHE A 124 6.30 3.14 -10.92
C PHE A 124 7.05 2.22 -9.93
N THR A 125 7.62 1.12 -10.42
CA THR A 125 8.41 0.20 -9.58
C THR A 125 9.64 0.90 -9.00
N ASP A 126 10.31 1.73 -9.80
CA ASP A 126 11.47 2.50 -9.36
C ASP A 126 11.08 3.56 -8.32
N ALA A 127 9.97 4.28 -8.55
CA ALA A 127 9.45 5.25 -7.59
C ALA A 127 9.03 4.60 -6.25
N VAL A 128 8.49 3.38 -6.27
CA VAL A 128 8.18 2.62 -5.05
C VAL A 128 9.47 2.25 -4.31
N ARG A 129 10.55 1.87 -5.02
CA ARG A 129 11.85 1.61 -4.40
C ARG A 129 12.42 2.86 -3.75
N GLU A 130 12.44 3.97 -4.46
CA GLU A 130 12.93 5.25 -3.94
C GLU A 130 12.11 5.73 -2.74
N ALA A 131 10.79 5.55 -2.76
CA ALA A 131 9.93 5.83 -1.62
C ALA A 131 10.27 4.94 -0.41
N GLY A 132 10.57 3.66 -0.63
CA GLY A 132 11.05 2.76 0.42
C GLY A 132 12.40 3.18 1.00
N GLU A 133 13.34 3.64 0.17
CA GLU A 133 14.64 4.16 0.61
C GLU A 133 14.48 5.42 1.49
N LEU A 134 13.52 6.29 1.18
CA LEU A 134 13.20 7.45 2.00
C LEU A 134 12.58 7.03 3.35
N LEU A 135 11.67 6.06 3.34
CA LEU A 135 11.03 5.54 4.55
C LEU A 135 12.05 4.87 5.47
N ALA A 136 12.96 4.07 4.92
CA ALA A 136 14.00 3.38 5.70
C ALA A 136 14.98 4.31 6.42
N GLN A 137 15.00 5.62 6.11
CA GLN A 137 15.79 6.61 6.82
C GLN A 137 15.18 7.06 8.16
N SER A 138 13.90 6.77 8.39
CA SER A 138 13.20 7.03 9.65
C SER A 138 13.05 5.70 10.40
N GLU A 139 13.53 5.64 11.65
CA GLU A 139 13.44 4.44 12.48
C GLU A 139 11.98 3.97 12.65
N GLU A 140 11.06 4.91 12.89
CA GLU A 140 9.64 4.61 13.02
C GLU A 140 9.05 4.00 11.75
N GLN A 141 9.42 4.53 10.57
CA GLN A 141 8.93 4.02 9.30
C GLN A 141 9.58 2.68 8.94
N ALA A 142 10.87 2.49 9.28
CA ALA A 142 11.56 1.21 9.09
C ALA A 142 10.88 0.10 9.92
N LEU A 143 10.59 0.35 11.19
CA LEU A 143 9.83 -0.59 12.03
C LEU A 143 8.44 -0.90 11.46
N PHE A 144 7.79 0.08 10.84
CA PHE A 144 6.50 -0.17 10.18
C PHE A 144 6.64 -1.01 8.91
N LEU A 145 7.74 -0.87 8.16
CA LEU A 145 8.02 -1.75 7.01
C LEU A 145 8.22 -3.20 7.48
N ASP A 146 8.83 -3.43 8.64
CA ASP A 146 8.94 -4.77 9.24
C ASP A 146 7.57 -5.35 9.59
N VAL A 147 6.66 -4.54 10.17
CA VAL A 147 5.26 -4.96 10.42
C VAL A 147 4.56 -5.39 9.13
N LEU A 148 4.78 -4.64 8.04
CA LEU A 148 4.22 -5.00 6.73
C LEU A 148 4.84 -6.28 6.17
N GLU A 149 6.14 -6.53 6.39
CA GLU A 149 6.80 -7.78 5.98
C GLU A 149 6.24 -8.99 6.73
N GLU A 150 6.06 -8.87 8.05
CA GLU A 150 5.42 -9.91 8.86
C GLU A 150 4.00 -10.23 8.37
N GLU A 151 3.20 -9.21 8.05
CA GLU A 151 1.86 -9.41 7.48
C GLU A 151 1.92 -10.15 6.14
N GLN A 152 2.88 -9.80 5.26
CA GLN A 152 3.06 -10.51 3.99
C GLN A 152 3.45 -11.99 4.22
N ALA A 153 4.30 -12.27 5.21
CA ALA A 153 4.71 -13.62 5.55
C ALA A 153 3.53 -14.46 6.06
N GLU A 154 2.70 -13.90 6.94
CA GLU A 154 1.48 -14.56 7.44
C GLU A 154 0.50 -14.89 6.31
N ILE A 155 0.24 -13.93 5.41
CA ILE A 155 -0.63 -14.14 4.25
C ILE A 155 -0.06 -15.22 3.33
N ALA A 156 1.25 -15.21 3.09
CA ALA A 156 1.91 -16.22 2.27
C ALA A 156 1.74 -17.62 2.84
N GLU A 157 1.85 -17.78 4.16
CA GLU A 157 1.67 -19.05 4.85
C GLU A 157 0.21 -19.53 4.76
N LEU A 158 -0.75 -18.66 4.99
CA LEU A 158 -2.18 -18.99 4.82
C LEU A 158 -2.47 -19.46 3.38
N LEU A 159 -1.95 -18.75 2.38
CA LEU A 159 -2.14 -19.14 0.98
C LEU A 159 -1.52 -20.52 0.63
N LYS A 160 -0.41 -20.90 1.27
CA LYS A 160 0.17 -22.25 1.12
C LYS A 160 -0.76 -23.31 1.71
N GLN A 161 -1.31 -23.09 2.91
CA GLN A 161 -2.21 -24.03 3.56
C GLN A 161 -3.46 -24.29 2.71
N PHE A 162 -4.04 -23.26 2.10
CA PHE A 162 -5.19 -23.41 1.20
C PHE A 162 -4.87 -24.16 -0.11
N ARG A 163 -3.63 -24.07 -0.61
CA ARG A 163 -3.20 -24.81 -1.81
C ARG A 163 -2.99 -26.30 -1.57
N ILE A 164 -2.66 -26.69 -0.35
CA ILE A 164 -2.45 -28.10 0.03
C ILE A 164 -3.78 -28.83 0.23
N GLN A 165 -4.87 -28.11 0.47
CA GLN A 165 -6.20 -28.67 0.71
C GLN A 165 -7.05 -28.86 -0.58
N ASN A 166 -6.57 -28.38 -1.73
CA ASN A 166 -7.18 -28.52 -3.05
C ASN A 166 -6.30 -29.38 -3.98
#